data_f9fd9d60fddd01124fd6ebc4a20dfb36
#
_entry.id   f9fd9d60fddd01124fd6ebc4a20dfb36
#
_cell.length_a   1.000
_cell.length_b   1.000
_cell.length_c   1.000
_cell.angle_alpha   90.00
_cell.angle_beta   90.00
_cell.angle_gamma   90.00
#
_symmetry.space_group_name_H-M   'P 1'
#
loop_
_entity.id
_entity.type
_entity.pdbx_description
1 polymer ?
#
loop_
_entity_poly.entity_id
_entity_poly.type
_entity_poly.pdbx_seq_one_letter_code
_entity_poly.pdbx_strand_id
1 'polypeptide(L)'
;DVPLYYMGNTFELMICQPGNVGGIFGGPTPCSIADIDRDEIQFEHRVEFVVQGYSGSVNIPASSDTHVIDLGMGNETQDWSSASNGVGLIWLLDGEDGQSGTESNTILMKRAQENGLIGLITVNSRQNCDELVEGDCVPYSKSLDITQFEERPYDIGFVMVSKSVGEAILEQVVDSGGMLEFRVEVDNQNNGNIHVPCGIIEGETEELIIIGAHHDTVYNGQGAVDNTAGTATVMEMARQFGLLQSELGDPGMTIYFCTWGGEEEGLWGSSEWVDKHRGLLEENLRLYINLDMNHVDSERNSGLTLQGNSATDVKHIERLVGEFSSSYPDLFEKYSISVREIDSEQMPYNSDHAPFVFGIHQDNEEFGLAMMCYGSGSSEYHTYLDSMDRFNEESLIVSGVIYGSLVRHLAWG
;
A
#
# COMPACT_ATOMS: atom_id res chain seq x y z
N ASP A 1 1.98 -8.93 -19.36
CA ASP A 1 2.39 -7.52 -19.44
C ASP A 1 1.80 -6.78 -18.25
N VAL A 2 2.65 -6.31 -17.36
CA VAL A 2 2.27 -5.59 -16.15
C VAL A 2 2.30 -4.08 -16.46
N PRO A 3 1.25 -3.32 -16.10
CA PRO A 3 1.30 -1.87 -16.17
C PRO A 3 2.24 -1.34 -15.09
N LEU A 4 3.18 -0.51 -15.49
CA LEU A 4 4.09 0.20 -14.58
C LEU A 4 4.03 1.69 -14.87
N TYR A 5 4.34 2.49 -13.87
CA TYR A 5 4.58 3.91 -14.03
C TYR A 5 5.93 4.30 -13.38
N TYR A 6 6.58 5.26 -13.99
CA TYR A 6 7.84 5.79 -13.51
C TYR A 6 7.63 7.25 -13.12
N MET A 7 8.14 7.59 -11.95
CA MET A 7 8.11 8.95 -11.47
C MET A 7 9.14 9.79 -12.24
N GLY A 8 8.72 10.93 -12.75
CA GLY A 8 9.61 11.90 -13.37
C GLY A 8 10.37 12.73 -12.33
N ASN A 9 10.80 13.92 -12.73
CA ASN A 9 11.61 14.80 -11.89
C ASN A 9 10.88 16.06 -11.44
N THR A 10 9.66 16.29 -11.94
CA THR A 10 8.90 17.52 -11.65
C THR A 10 7.63 17.18 -10.89
N PHE A 11 7.59 17.58 -9.62
CA PHE A 11 6.43 17.47 -8.75
C PHE A 11 6.29 18.77 -7.99
N GLU A 12 5.33 19.59 -8.38
CA GLU A 12 5.10 20.90 -7.79
C GLU A 12 3.61 21.07 -7.48
N LEU A 13 3.32 21.46 -6.26
CA LEU A 13 2.00 21.91 -5.83
C LEU A 13 2.19 23.20 -5.04
N MET A 14 1.62 24.29 -5.53
CA MET A 14 1.80 25.62 -4.94
C MET A 14 0.52 26.43 -5.00
N ILE A 15 0.32 27.26 -4.00
CA ILE A 15 -0.71 28.31 -3.99
C ILE A 15 -0.04 29.66 -4.22
N CYS A 16 -0.59 30.43 -5.16
CA CYS A 16 -0.14 31.76 -5.47
C CYS A 16 -1.26 32.77 -5.15
N GLN A 17 -1.00 33.67 -4.26
CA GLN A 17 -1.90 34.78 -3.97
C GLN A 17 -1.71 35.90 -5.03
N PRO A 18 -2.79 36.49 -5.56
CA PRO A 18 -2.67 37.66 -6.39
C PRO A 18 -2.08 38.77 -5.55
N GLY A 19 -0.84 39.17 -5.84
CA GLY A 19 -0.19 40.30 -5.14
C GLY A 19 -1.03 41.55 -5.23
N ASN A 20 -1.14 42.31 -4.14
CA ASN A 20 -1.73 43.65 -4.13
C ASN A 20 -0.82 44.63 -4.91
N VAL A 21 -0.76 44.45 -6.23
CA VAL A 21 -0.08 45.41 -7.10
C VAL A 21 -1.02 46.60 -7.29
N GLY A 22 -0.81 47.63 -6.52
CA GLY A 22 -1.40 48.96 -6.78
C GLY A 22 -0.88 49.50 -8.12
N GLY A 23 -1.24 48.87 -9.23
CA GLY A 23 -0.89 49.25 -10.59
C GLY A 23 -2.13 49.42 -11.45
N ILE A 24 -2.15 50.47 -12.25
CA ILE A 24 -3.26 51.00 -13.03
C ILE A 24 -3.82 50.06 -14.12
N PHE A 25 -3.31 48.84 -14.25
CA PHE A 25 -3.78 47.83 -15.18
C PHE A 25 -3.85 46.44 -14.47
N GLY A 26 -4.95 46.25 -13.73
CA GLY A 26 -5.16 45.04 -12.93
C GLY A 26 -5.56 43.83 -13.75
N GLY A 27 -4.64 42.87 -13.89
CA GLY A 27 -4.92 41.48 -14.20
C GLY A 27 -4.07 40.62 -13.26
N PRO A 28 -4.54 39.44 -12.83
CA PRO A 28 -3.72 38.52 -12.05
C PRO A 28 -2.50 38.10 -12.87
N THR A 29 -1.32 38.23 -12.28
CA THR A 29 -0.06 37.83 -12.90
C THR A 29 0.28 36.41 -12.45
N PRO A 30 0.67 35.49 -13.36
CA PRO A 30 1.07 34.11 -13.01
C PRO A 30 2.23 34.09 -12.01
N CYS A 31 2.31 33.08 -11.14
CA CYS A 31 3.41 32.87 -10.19
C CYS A 31 4.79 32.80 -10.87
N SER A 32 4.83 32.36 -12.12
CA SER A 32 6.06 32.19 -12.91
C SER A 32 6.75 33.51 -13.34
N ILE A 33 6.19 34.68 -13.07
CA ILE A 33 6.85 35.99 -13.36
C ILE A 33 7.52 36.45 -12.06
N ALA A 34 8.85 36.39 -12.05
CA ALA A 34 9.70 36.80 -10.93
C ALA A 34 9.42 38.25 -10.48
N ASP A 35 8.52 38.41 -9.54
CA ASP A 35 8.29 39.62 -8.80
C ASP A 35 8.32 39.38 -7.29
N ILE A 36 9.02 40.20 -6.60
CA ILE A 36 9.74 40.04 -5.34
C ILE A 36 8.82 40.04 -4.08
N ASP A 37 7.50 40.19 -4.21
CA ASP A 37 6.58 40.37 -3.08
C ASP A 37 5.29 39.53 -3.18
N ARG A 38 5.40 38.24 -3.47
CA ARG A 38 4.24 37.32 -3.48
C ARG A 38 4.34 36.32 -2.35
N ASP A 39 3.26 36.13 -1.66
CA ASP A 39 3.10 35.00 -0.74
C ASP A 39 2.86 33.73 -1.57
N GLU A 40 3.93 33.01 -1.86
CA GLU A 40 3.90 31.67 -2.46
C GLU A 40 3.95 30.64 -1.33
N ILE A 41 3.02 29.69 -1.33
CA ILE A 41 3.04 28.55 -0.45
C ILE A 41 3.35 27.33 -1.32
N GLN A 42 4.56 26.79 -1.16
CA GLN A 42 4.99 25.56 -1.81
C GLN A 42 4.83 24.39 -0.84
N PHE A 43 4.21 23.32 -1.29
CA PHE A 43 4.03 22.11 -0.51
C PHE A 43 5.11 21.07 -0.82
N GLU A 44 5.50 20.30 0.20
CA GLU A 44 6.57 19.33 0.10
C GLU A 44 6.04 18.00 -0.45
N HIS A 45 6.59 17.57 -1.60
CA HIS A 45 6.29 16.28 -2.21
C HIS A 45 6.71 15.12 -1.30
N ARG A 46 5.89 14.08 -1.20
CA ARG A 46 5.95 12.90 -0.31
C ARG A 46 5.56 13.17 1.14
N VAL A 47 5.56 14.40 1.60
CA VAL A 47 5.22 14.80 2.97
C VAL A 47 3.83 15.42 3.03
N GLU A 48 3.61 16.51 2.29
CA GLU A 48 2.35 17.26 2.30
C GLU A 48 1.44 16.90 1.11
N PHE A 49 2.01 16.37 0.03
CA PHE A 49 1.25 15.77 -1.06
C PHE A 49 1.97 14.55 -1.66
N VAL A 50 1.19 13.61 -2.15
CA VAL A 50 1.67 12.35 -2.75
C VAL A 50 0.97 12.14 -4.09
N VAL A 51 1.75 11.93 -5.15
CA VAL A 51 1.22 11.53 -6.44
C VAL A 51 0.69 10.10 -6.33
N GLN A 52 -0.54 9.88 -6.73
CA GLN A 52 -1.19 8.58 -6.62
C GLN A 52 -0.89 7.68 -7.82
N GLY A 53 -1.00 6.37 -7.63
CA GLY A 53 -0.78 5.40 -8.67
C GLY A 53 -1.62 5.65 -9.92
N TYR A 54 -0.98 5.47 -11.09
CA TYR A 54 -1.59 5.71 -12.40
C TYR A 54 -2.03 7.17 -12.67
N SER A 55 -1.52 8.13 -11.91
CA SER A 55 -1.66 9.55 -12.25
C SER A 55 -1.20 9.82 -13.68
N GLY A 56 -1.86 10.73 -14.36
CA GLY A 56 -1.36 11.32 -15.61
C GLY A 56 -0.27 12.37 -15.35
N SER A 57 0.49 12.69 -16.41
CA SER A 57 1.37 13.85 -16.40
C SER A 57 0.56 15.11 -16.70
N VAL A 58 0.68 16.10 -15.83
CA VAL A 58 0.00 17.39 -16.01
C VAL A 58 0.94 18.56 -15.73
N ASN A 59 0.67 19.66 -16.41
CA ASN A 59 1.34 20.93 -16.19
C ASN A 59 0.30 22.04 -16.17
N ILE A 60 -0.21 22.31 -14.99
CA ILE A 60 -1.22 23.34 -14.75
C ILE A 60 -0.50 24.54 -14.13
N PRO A 61 -0.19 25.58 -14.91
CA PRO A 61 0.43 26.78 -14.37
C PRO A 61 -0.56 27.57 -13.52
N ALA A 62 -0.05 28.29 -12.54
CA ALA A 62 -0.87 29.23 -11.79
C ALA A 62 -1.42 30.31 -12.72
N SER A 63 -2.68 30.24 -13.01
CA SER A 63 -3.38 31.20 -13.85
C SER A 63 -4.85 31.35 -13.45
N SER A 64 -5.46 32.46 -13.76
CA SER A 64 -6.89 32.67 -13.54
C SER A 64 -7.80 31.82 -14.44
N ASP A 65 -7.21 31.14 -15.43
CA ASP A 65 -7.95 30.28 -16.35
C ASP A 65 -8.14 28.86 -15.81
N THR A 66 -7.33 28.49 -14.82
CA THR A 66 -7.46 27.18 -14.15
C THR A 66 -8.25 27.36 -12.86
N HIS A 67 -9.42 26.77 -12.82
CA HIS A 67 -10.28 26.80 -11.64
C HIS A 67 -10.20 25.49 -10.85
N VAL A 68 -10.23 25.62 -9.54
CA VAL A 68 -10.36 24.51 -8.60
C VAL A 68 -11.78 24.52 -8.06
N ILE A 69 -12.45 23.39 -8.12
CA ILE A 69 -13.82 23.25 -7.63
C ILE A 69 -13.85 22.26 -6.46
N ASP A 70 -14.41 22.72 -5.35
CA ASP A 70 -14.72 21.83 -4.23
C ASP A 70 -15.93 20.95 -4.59
N LEU A 71 -15.68 19.66 -4.72
CA LEU A 71 -16.67 18.64 -5.04
C LEU A 71 -17.10 17.85 -3.79
N GLY A 72 -16.77 18.34 -2.59
CA GLY A 72 -17.12 17.69 -1.34
C GLY A 72 -16.59 16.25 -1.29
N MET A 73 -17.46 15.27 -1.05
CA MET A 73 -17.10 13.84 -1.06
C MET A 73 -17.06 13.22 -2.47
N GLY A 74 -17.24 14.00 -3.51
CA GLY A 74 -17.22 13.52 -4.90
C GLY A 74 -18.34 12.54 -5.27
N ASN A 75 -19.47 12.56 -4.57
CA ASN A 75 -20.60 11.69 -4.89
C ASN A 75 -21.31 12.15 -6.19
N GLU A 76 -22.21 11.31 -6.72
CA GLU A 76 -22.90 11.59 -8.00
C GLU A 76 -23.84 12.80 -7.96
N THR A 77 -24.18 13.33 -6.80
CA THR A 77 -25.05 14.50 -6.68
C THR A 77 -24.30 15.82 -6.82
N GLN A 78 -22.96 15.79 -6.83
CA GLN A 78 -22.11 16.97 -7.04
C GLN A 78 -22.09 17.36 -8.52
N ASP A 79 -21.92 18.64 -8.78
CA ASP A 79 -21.79 19.16 -10.15
C ASP A 79 -20.34 19.00 -10.67
N TRP A 80 -19.98 17.80 -11.06
CA TRP A 80 -18.68 17.49 -11.63
C TRP A 80 -18.39 18.27 -12.93
N SER A 81 -19.43 18.60 -13.68
CA SER A 81 -19.27 19.35 -14.94
C SER A 81 -18.73 20.76 -14.72
N SER A 82 -18.93 21.34 -13.54
CA SER A 82 -18.38 22.65 -13.17
C SER A 82 -16.85 22.65 -13.11
N ALA A 83 -16.22 21.50 -12.90
CA ALA A 83 -14.79 21.34 -12.86
C ALA A 83 -14.17 20.92 -14.22
N SER A 84 -14.94 20.92 -15.31
CA SER A 84 -14.44 20.58 -16.66
C SER A 84 -13.29 21.50 -17.07
N ASN A 85 -12.21 20.91 -17.60
CA ASN A 85 -10.92 21.55 -17.89
C ASN A 85 -10.26 22.23 -16.64
N GLY A 86 -10.65 21.84 -15.43
CA GLY A 86 -10.13 22.32 -14.15
C GLY A 86 -9.71 21.16 -13.25
N VAL A 87 -9.59 21.47 -11.97
CA VAL A 87 -9.16 20.55 -10.93
C VAL A 87 -10.31 20.32 -9.94
N GLY A 88 -10.63 19.07 -9.65
CA GLY A 88 -11.58 18.68 -8.61
C GLY A 88 -10.88 18.48 -7.27
N LEU A 89 -11.41 19.09 -6.21
CA LEU A 89 -10.99 18.87 -4.82
C LEU A 89 -12.01 17.96 -4.13
N ILE A 90 -11.56 16.84 -3.58
CA ILE A 90 -12.40 15.80 -2.97
C ILE A 90 -11.94 15.53 -1.55
N TRP A 91 -12.85 15.53 -0.60
CA TRP A 91 -12.58 15.21 0.81
C TRP A 91 -12.83 13.73 1.09
N LEU A 92 -11.79 13.01 1.50
CA LEU A 92 -11.91 11.62 1.90
C LEU A 92 -12.44 11.54 3.33
N LEU A 93 -13.70 11.14 3.45
CA LEU A 93 -14.40 11.01 4.72
C LEU A 93 -14.80 9.55 4.97
N ASP A 94 -14.70 9.11 6.21
CA ASP A 94 -15.31 7.86 6.63
C ASP A 94 -16.83 8.05 6.74
N GLY A 95 -17.58 6.99 6.47
CA GLY A 95 -19.02 7.01 6.69
C GLY A 95 -19.35 7.08 8.18
N GLU A 96 -20.19 8.01 8.58
CA GLU A 96 -20.73 8.12 9.94
C GLU A 96 -22.12 7.51 10.01
N ASP A 97 -22.43 6.75 11.07
CA ASP A 97 -23.77 6.29 11.49
C ASP A 97 -24.75 5.95 10.35
N GLY A 98 -24.33 5.09 9.41
CA GLY A 98 -25.16 4.61 8.30
C GLY A 98 -25.15 5.49 7.04
N GLN A 99 -24.30 6.51 6.97
CA GLN A 99 -23.94 7.19 5.74
C GLN A 99 -22.73 6.51 5.11
N SER A 100 -22.73 6.39 3.79
CA SER A 100 -21.57 5.91 3.05
C SER A 100 -20.44 6.94 3.11
N GLY A 101 -19.21 6.49 3.36
CA GLY A 101 -18.02 7.33 3.20
C GLY A 101 -17.76 7.72 1.74
N THR A 102 -16.64 8.39 1.50
CA THR A 102 -16.20 8.70 0.13
C THR A 102 -16.03 7.41 -0.68
N GLU A 103 -16.47 7.43 -1.93
CA GLU A 103 -16.31 6.30 -2.84
C GLU A 103 -14.84 6.02 -3.18
N SER A 104 -14.57 4.86 -3.78
CA SER A 104 -13.20 4.49 -4.15
C SER A 104 -12.59 5.47 -5.17
N ASN A 105 -11.27 5.62 -5.12
CA ASN A 105 -10.54 6.45 -6.08
C ASN A 105 -10.81 6.04 -7.54
N THR A 106 -11.07 4.75 -7.81
CA THR A 106 -11.47 4.28 -9.15
C THR A 106 -12.76 4.93 -9.62
N ILE A 107 -13.76 5.02 -8.77
CA ILE A 107 -15.04 5.66 -9.10
C ILE A 107 -14.87 7.18 -9.25
N LEU A 108 -14.13 7.81 -8.35
CA LEU A 108 -13.83 9.25 -8.43
C LEU A 108 -13.09 9.60 -9.72
N MET A 109 -12.10 8.81 -10.10
CA MET A 109 -11.33 9.02 -11.33
C MET A 109 -12.18 8.80 -12.59
N LYS A 110 -13.08 7.81 -12.61
CA LYS A 110 -14.04 7.65 -13.72
C LYS A 110 -14.92 8.89 -13.89
N ARG A 111 -15.44 9.43 -12.80
CA ARG A 111 -16.23 10.67 -12.85
C ARG A 111 -15.40 11.85 -13.33
N ALA A 112 -14.14 11.96 -12.87
CA ALA A 112 -13.23 12.99 -13.35
C ALA A 112 -13.03 12.88 -14.87
N GLN A 113 -12.77 11.69 -15.38
CA GLN A 113 -12.60 11.44 -16.82
C GLN A 113 -13.87 11.74 -17.62
N GLU A 114 -15.02 11.26 -17.18
CA GLU A 114 -16.32 11.48 -17.82
C GLU A 114 -16.70 12.98 -17.89
N ASN A 115 -16.25 13.78 -16.95
CA ASN A 115 -16.54 15.21 -16.89
C ASN A 115 -15.40 16.10 -17.40
N GLY A 116 -14.32 15.51 -17.92
CA GLY A 116 -13.23 16.24 -18.57
C GLY A 116 -12.38 17.08 -17.62
N LEU A 117 -12.17 16.60 -16.39
CA LEU A 117 -11.21 17.20 -15.47
C LEU A 117 -9.78 16.94 -15.97
N ILE A 118 -8.88 17.86 -15.66
CA ILE A 118 -7.44 17.71 -15.97
C ILE A 118 -6.61 17.40 -14.71
N GLY A 119 -7.20 17.56 -13.53
CA GLY A 119 -6.59 17.22 -12.27
C GLY A 119 -7.61 16.79 -11.23
N LEU A 120 -7.21 15.87 -10.35
CA LEU A 120 -7.97 15.41 -9.21
C LEU A 120 -7.08 15.46 -7.97
N ILE A 121 -7.54 16.19 -6.96
CA ILE A 121 -6.88 16.30 -5.67
C ILE A 121 -7.80 15.69 -4.63
N THR A 122 -7.35 14.63 -3.97
CA THR A 122 -8.05 14.06 -2.82
C THR A 122 -7.39 14.57 -1.54
N VAL A 123 -8.20 14.93 -0.55
CA VAL A 123 -7.73 15.43 0.75
C VAL A 123 -7.83 14.29 1.76
N ASN A 124 -6.71 13.90 2.36
CA ASN A 124 -6.71 12.95 3.45
C ASN A 124 -7.27 13.60 4.72
N SER A 125 -8.57 13.48 4.92
CA SER A 125 -9.21 13.93 6.16
C SER A 125 -9.15 12.89 7.30
N ARG A 126 -8.67 11.69 6.99
CA ARG A 126 -8.38 10.62 7.95
C ARG A 126 -6.99 10.84 8.52
N GLN A 127 -6.86 10.78 9.82
CA GLN A 127 -5.52 10.81 10.43
C GLN A 127 -4.90 9.42 10.35
N ASN A 128 -3.94 9.24 9.44
CA ASN A 128 -3.09 8.05 9.40
C ASN A 128 -1.79 8.24 10.18
N CYS A 129 -1.47 9.49 10.51
CA CYS A 129 -0.22 9.82 11.14
C CYS A 129 -0.31 9.65 12.64
N ASP A 130 0.81 9.28 13.20
CA ASP A 130 1.01 9.21 14.62
C ASP A 130 0.77 10.57 15.29
N GLU A 131 0.12 10.58 16.44
CA GLU A 131 -0.04 11.79 17.29
C GLU A 131 1.29 12.45 17.67
N LEU A 132 2.43 11.73 17.52
CA LEU A 132 3.77 12.28 17.77
C LEU A 132 4.31 13.12 16.61
N VAL A 133 3.65 13.11 15.46
CA VAL A 133 4.01 13.98 14.33
C VAL A 133 3.13 15.21 14.40
N GLU A 134 3.73 16.36 14.65
CA GLU A 134 3.02 17.63 14.58
C GLU A 134 2.62 17.87 13.12
N GLY A 135 1.37 17.61 12.81
CA GLY A 135 0.81 17.76 11.48
C GLY A 135 0.14 16.52 10.95
N ASP A 136 -0.39 16.65 9.78
CA ASP A 136 -1.05 15.60 9.04
C ASP A 136 -0.12 15.06 7.96
N CYS A 137 -0.14 13.76 7.74
CA CYS A 137 0.61 13.09 6.69
C CYS A 137 -0.29 12.58 5.56
N VAL A 138 0.32 12.18 4.48
CA VAL A 138 -0.41 11.70 3.29
C VAL A 138 0.07 10.31 2.93
N PRO A 139 -0.81 9.31 2.96
CA PRO A 139 -0.46 7.99 2.48
C PRO A 139 -0.48 7.93 0.94
N TYR A 140 0.39 7.10 0.39
CA TYR A 140 0.17 6.58 -0.94
C TYR A 140 -1.00 5.58 -0.88
N SER A 141 -1.92 5.71 -1.80
CA SER A 141 -3.04 4.78 -1.90
C SER A 141 -2.93 3.99 -3.20
N LYS A 142 -2.94 2.68 -3.10
CA LYS A 142 -3.12 1.74 -4.24
C LYS A 142 -4.48 1.96 -4.85
N SER A 143 -4.66 2.86 -5.73
CA SER A 143 -5.98 3.38 -5.70
C SER A 143 -6.80 3.19 -6.94
N LEU A 144 -6.19 2.87 -8.07
CA LEU A 144 -6.95 2.69 -9.29
C LEU A 144 -6.96 1.23 -9.75
N ASP A 145 -8.13 0.61 -9.74
CA ASP A 145 -8.34 -0.61 -10.51
C ASP A 145 -8.41 -0.23 -12.00
N ILE A 146 -7.25 -0.21 -12.63
CA ILE A 146 -7.10 0.19 -14.03
C ILE A 146 -7.79 -0.78 -15.01
N THR A 147 -8.15 -1.98 -14.57
CA THR A 147 -8.88 -2.93 -15.40
C THR A 147 -10.33 -2.50 -15.65
N GLN A 148 -10.84 -1.59 -14.82
CA GLN A 148 -12.18 -1.05 -14.95
C GLN A 148 -12.30 0.13 -15.92
N PHE A 149 -11.21 0.58 -16.56
CA PHE A 149 -11.22 1.69 -17.49
C PHE A 149 -11.14 1.18 -18.94
N GLU A 150 -12.04 1.67 -19.82
CA GLU A 150 -11.96 1.43 -21.27
C GLU A 150 -10.75 2.16 -21.86
N GLU A 151 -10.55 3.43 -21.48
CA GLU A 151 -9.37 4.23 -21.75
C GLU A 151 -8.74 4.64 -20.42
N ARG A 152 -7.44 4.37 -20.25
CA ARG A 152 -6.75 4.68 -19.01
C ARG A 152 -6.64 6.19 -18.77
N PRO A 153 -6.83 6.69 -17.55
CA PRO A 153 -6.92 8.13 -17.26
C PRO A 153 -5.54 8.80 -17.15
N TYR A 154 -4.62 8.50 -18.08
CA TYR A 154 -3.23 8.98 -18.06
C TYR A 154 -3.05 10.45 -18.45
N ASP A 155 -4.13 11.17 -18.68
CA ASP A 155 -4.20 12.60 -18.96
C ASP A 155 -4.73 13.42 -17.75
N ILE A 156 -5.06 12.77 -16.64
CA ILE A 156 -5.53 13.43 -15.42
C ILE A 156 -4.46 13.32 -14.35
N GLY A 157 -3.96 14.46 -13.86
CA GLY A 157 -3.08 14.49 -12.70
C GLY A 157 -3.83 14.08 -11.43
N PHE A 158 -3.29 13.11 -10.69
CA PHE A 158 -3.92 12.61 -9.50
C PHE A 158 -2.97 12.66 -8.30
N VAL A 159 -3.33 13.46 -7.31
CA VAL A 159 -2.60 13.58 -6.06
C VAL A 159 -3.51 13.47 -4.86
N MET A 160 -2.96 13.00 -3.76
CA MET A 160 -3.55 13.14 -2.44
C MET A 160 -2.76 14.19 -1.66
N VAL A 161 -3.45 15.03 -0.92
CA VAL A 161 -2.86 16.05 -0.07
C VAL A 161 -3.24 15.82 1.40
N SER A 162 -2.45 16.38 2.31
CA SER A 162 -2.78 16.41 3.72
C SER A 162 -4.03 17.26 3.98
N LYS A 163 -4.61 17.12 5.16
CA LYS A 163 -5.79 17.89 5.54
C LYS A 163 -5.50 19.40 5.56
N SER A 164 -4.36 19.79 6.13
CA SER A 164 -3.96 21.21 6.19
C SER A 164 -3.76 21.82 4.81
N VAL A 165 -3.18 21.06 3.87
CA VAL A 165 -3.04 21.50 2.47
C VAL A 165 -4.39 21.62 1.79
N GLY A 166 -5.30 20.65 2.01
CA GLY A 166 -6.67 20.71 1.49
C GLY A 166 -7.42 21.93 1.99
N GLU A 167 -7.33 22.24 3.29
CA GLU A 167 -7.91 23.43 3.91
C GLU A 167 -7.31 24.71 3.33
N ALA A 168 -5.99 24.76 3.11
CA ALA A 168 -5.32 25.91 2.48
C ALA A 168 -5.78 26.11 1.02
N ILE A 169 -5.93 25.04 0.23
CA ILE A 169 -6.47 25.11 -1.13
C ILE A 169 -7.91 25.64 -1.11
N LEU A 170 -8.75 25.12 -0.22
CA LEU A 170 -10.14 25.58 -0.10
C LEU A 170 -10.20 27.07 0.22
N GLU A 171 -9.54 27.51 1.30
CA GLU A 171 -9.60 28.90 1.77
C GLU A 171 -8.95 29.88 0.79
N GLN A 172 -7.75 29.55 0.30
CA GLN A 172 -6.95 30.52 -0.45
C GLN A 172 -7.22 30.49 -1.96
N VAL A 173 -7.56 29.33 -2.52
CA VAL A 173 -7.81 29.20 -3.96
C VAL A 173 -9.31 29.26 -4.25
N VAL A 174 -10.10 28.38 -3.65
CA VAL A 174 -11.54 28.28 -3.97
C VAL A 174 -12.30 29.50 -3.46
N ASP A 175 -12.14 29.85 -2.18
CA ASP A 175 -12.91 30.91 -1.53
C ASP A 175 -12.35 32.32 -1.80
N SER A 176 -11.03 32.45 -1.84
CA SER A 176 -10.36 33.78 -1.98
C SER A 176 -9.90 34.09 -3.41
N GLY A 177 -10.03 33.15 -4.35
CA GLY A 177 -9.67 33.35 -5.76
C GLY A 177 -8.17 33.41 -6.02
N GLY A 178 -7.36 32.80 -5.16
CA GLY A 178 -5.96 32.53 -5.43
C GLY A 178 -5.78 31.54 -6.60
N MET A 179 -4.56 31.30 -7.01
CA MET A 179 -4.25 30.44 -8.13
C MET A 179 -3.51 29.19 -7.63
N LEU A 180 -3.83 28.02 -8.20
CA LEU A 180 -3.12 26.78 -7.97
C LEU A 180 -2.13 26.54 -9.11
N GLU A 181 -0.88 26.23 -8.78
CA GLU A 181 0.07 25.63 -9.69
C GLU A 181 0.18 24.14 -9.35
N PHE A 182 -0.01 23.29 -10.36
CA PHE A 182 0.00 21.83 -10.18
C PHE A 182 0.75 21.18 -11.33
N ARG A 183 1.90 20.60 -11.03
CA ARG A 183 2.74 19.91 -12.00
C ARG A 183 3.10 18.53 -11.51
N VAL A 184 2.86 17.55 -12.36
CA VAL A 184 3.22 16.14 -12.15
C VAL A 184 3.81 15.60 -13.44
N GLU A 185 4.95 14.94 -13.34
CA GLU A 185 5.60 14.25 -14.44
C GLU A 185 5.72 12.76 -14.11
N VAL A 186 5.02 11.91 -14.85
CA VAL A 186 5.06 10.44 -14.74
C VAL A 186 5.16 9.82 -16.11
N ASP A 187 5.72 8.61 -16.20
CA ASP A 187 5.77 7.81 -17.42
C ASP A 187 5.00 6.50 -17.20
N ASN A 188 3.78 6.44 -17.69
CA ASN A 188 2.92 5.27 -17.59
C ASN A 188 3.22 4.28 -18.71
N GLN A 189 3.74 3.12 -18.35
CA GLN A 189 4.09 2.05 -19.30
C GLN A 189 3.15 0.86 -19.16
N ASN A 190 2.72 0.29 -20.29
CA ASN A 190 1.77 -0.81 -20.30
C ASN A 190 2.41 -2.21 -20.27
N ASN A 191 3.74 -2.29 -20.29
CA ASN A 191 4.47 -3.54 -20.48
C ASN A 191 5.75 -3.60 -19.63
N GLY A 192 5.59 -3.43 -18.33
CA GLY A 192 6.69 -3.62 -17.39
C GLY A 192 7.00 -5.08 -17.10
N ASN A 193 8.14 -5.33 -16.48
CA ASN A 193 8.53 -6.64 -15.98
C ASN A 193 8.67 -6.59 -14.46
N ILE A 194 8.11 -7.58 -13.80
CA ILE A 194 8.25 -7.78 -12.36
C ILE A 194 9.12 -9.00 -12.13
N HIS A 195 9.99 -8.94 -11.13
CA HIS A 195 10.84 -10.04 -10.72
C HIS A 195 10.26 -10.74 -9.49
N VAL A 196 10.30 -12.07 -9.52
CA VAL A 196 9.88 -12.93 -8.41
C VAL A 196 11.01 -13.92 -8.14
N PRO A 197 12.03 -13.53 -7.37
CA PRO A 197 13.09 -14.45 -6.98
C PRO A 197 12.58 -15.45 -5.93
N CYS A 198 12.90 -16.74 -6.13
CA CYS A 198 12.63 -17.80 -5.19
C CYS A 198 13.90 -18.61 -4.92
N GLY A 199 14.19 -18.88 -3.64
CA GLY A 199 15.14 -19.90 -3.22
C GLY A 199 14.40 -21.20 -2.93
N ILE A 200 15.04 -22.36 -3.16
CA ILE A 200 14.42 -23.67 -3.00
C ILE A 200 15.31 -24.57 -2.14
N ILE A 201 14.71 -25.26 -1.19
CA ILE A 201 15.27 -26.43 -0.52
C ILE A 201 14.44 -27.63 -0.99
N GLU A 202 15.04 -28.48 -1.81
CA GLU A 202 14.38 -29.66 -2.33
C GLU A 202 14.16 -30.69 -1.22
N GLY A 203 12.96 -31.27 -1.17
CA GLY A 203 12.56 -32.29 -0.23
C GLY A 203 12.52 -33.66 -0.86
N GLU A 204 12.23 -34.68 -0.03
CA GLU A 204 12.11 -36.10 -0.46
C GLU A 204 10.80 -36.35 -1.23
N THR A 205 9.78 -35.48 -1.05
CA THR A 205 8.48 -35.58 -1.72
C THR A 205 8.20 -34.34 -2.56
N GLU A 206 7.17 -34.43 -3.41
CA GLU A 206 6.69 -33.29 -4.21
C GLU A 206 5.80 -32.34 -3.41
N GLU A 207 5.39 -32.68 -2.19
CA GLU A 207 4.63 -31.76 -1.32
C GLU A 207 5.42 -30.49 -1.07
N LEU A 208 4.72 -29.37 -1.10
CA LEU A 208 5.31 -28.05 -1.19
C LEU A 208 4.84 -27.12 -0.07
N ILE A 209 5.77 -26.48 0.61
CA ILE A 209 5.53 -25.33 1.48
C ILE A 209 6.14 -24.10 0.82
N ILE A 210 5.40 -23.01 0.75
CA ILE A 210 5.89 -21.73 0.24
C ILE A 210 5.83 -20.68 1.36
N ILE A 211 6.93 -19.97 1.55
CA ILE A 211 7.03 -18.84 2.46
C ILE A 211 7.32 -17.61 1.61
N GLY A 212 6.46 -16.60 1.71
CA GLY A 212 6.55 -15.42 0.86
C GLY A 212 6.33 -14.10 1.58
N ALA A 213 6.88 -13.05 0.98
CA ALA A 213 6.69 -11.66 1.34
C ALA A 213 6.89 -10.80 0.10
N HIS A 214 6.23 -9.65 -0.02
CA HIS A 214 6.60 -8.74 -1.10
C HIS A 214 7.85 -7.92 -0.77
N HIS A 215 8.59 -7.55 -1.81
CA HIS A 215 9.84 -6.82 -1.70
C HIS A 215 9.79 -5.42 -2.31
N ASP A 216 8.70 -5.09 -2.99
CA ASP A 216 8.41 -3.73 -3.39
C ASP A 216 7.80 -2.93 -2.23
N THR A 217 7.82 -1.63 -2.34
CA THR A 217 7.23 -0.70 -1.38
C THR A 217 6.72 0.52 -2.11
N VAL A 218 5.82 1.26 -1.48
CA VAL A 218 5.33 2.52 -2.03
C VAL A 218 6.47 3.54 -2.18
N TYR A 219 6.43 4.33 -3.24
CA TYR A 219 7.54 5.21 -3.61
C TYR A 219 7.81 6.36 -2.63
N ASN A 220 6.85 6.74 -1.81
CA ASN A 220 6.95 7.86 -0.87
C ASN A 220 7.52 7.48 0.50
N GLY A 221 7.69 6.17 0.80
CA GLY A 221 8.27 5.63 2.02
C GLY A 221 9.56 4.86 1.78
N GLN A 222 10.20 4.42 2.87
CA GLN A 222 11.33 3.47 2.82
C GLN A 222 10.85 2.02 2.86
N GLY A 223 9.60 1.79 3.29
CA GLY A 223 9.01 0.47 3.42
C GLY A 223 9.72 -0.42 4.44
N ALA A 224 10.14 0.15 5.57
CA ALA A 224 10.83 -0.61 6.60
C ALA A 224 9.91 -1.67 7.21
N VAL A 225 8.67 -1.30 7.48
CA VAL A 225 7.61 -2.18 7.98
C VAL A 225 6.88 -2.84 6.82
N ASP A 226 6.52 -2.06 5.79
CA ASP A 226 5.77 -2.50 4.62
C ASP A 226 6.63 -2.43 3.34
N ASN A 227 7.34 -3.52 2.89
CA ASN A 227 7.39 -4.80 3.59
C ASN A 227 8.83 -5.35 3.64
N THR A 228 9.81 -4.50 3.96
CA THR A 228 11.18 -4.98 4.23
C THR A 228 11.20 -5.96 5.42
N ALA A 229 10.31 -5.76 6.41
CA ALA A 229 10.15 -6.66 7.55
C ALA A 229 9.87 -8.11 7.11
N GLY A 230 8.87 -8.30 6.25
CA GLY A 230 8.52 -9.63 5.73
C GLY A 230 9.63 -10.22 4.88
N THR A 231 10.16 -9.45 3.93
CA THR A 231 11.26 -9.87 3.05
C THR A 231 12.50 -10.30 3.86
N ALA A 232 12.92 -9.52 4.86
CA ALA A 232 14.05 -9.86 5.72
C ALA A 232 13.79 -11.16 6.51
N THR A 233 12.55 -11.36 6.98
CA THR A 233 12.16 -12.58 7.69
C THR A 233 12.22 -13.80 6.77
N VAL A 234 11.72 -13.72 5.54
CA VAL A 234 11.81 -14.79 4.54
C VAL A 234 13.27 -15.15 4.24
N MET A 235 14.13 -14.14 4.04
CA MET A 235 15.56 -14.36 3.78
C MET A 235 16.27 -15.01 4.96
N GLU A 236 15.98 -14.61 6.19
CA GLU A 236 16.57 -15.22 7.40
C GLU A 236 16.06 -16.63 7.58
N MET A 237 14.77 -16.90 7.34
CA MET A 237 14.24 -18.26 7.37
C MET A 237 14.95 -19.16 6.32
N ALA A 238 15.11 -18.69 5.09
CA ALA A 238 15.85 -19.42 4.06
C ALA A 238 17.28 -19.77 4.51
N ARG A 239 17.97 -18.82 5.12
CA ARG A 239 19.33 -19.04 5.67
C ARG A 239 19.33 -20.07 6.79
N GLN A 240 18.42 -19.99 7.73
CA GLN A 240 18.31 -20.92 8.87
C GLN A 240 17.94 -22.32 8.40
N PHE A 241 17.01 -22.46 7.48
CA PHE A 241 16.61 -23.77 6.93
C PHE A 241 17.72 -24.42 6.09
N GLY A 242 18.52 -23.61 5.38
CA GLY A 242 19.73 -24.13 4.70
C GLY A 242 20.77 -24.68 5.68
N LEU A 243 20.93 -24.05 6.86
CA LEU A 243 21.76 -24.61 7.94
C LEU A 243 21.15 -25.89 8.51
N LEU A 244 19.83 -25.90 8.76
CA LEU A 244 19.12 -27.05 9.29
C LEU A 244 19.20 -28.26 8.36
N GLN A 245 19.08 -28.07 7.04
CA GLN A 245 19.29 -29.12 6.03
C GLN A 245 20.69 -29.71 6.14
N SER A 246 21.70 -28.88 6.38
CA SER A 246 23.09 -29.36 6.53
C SER A 246 23.28 -30.23 7.78
N GLU A 247 22.46 -30.05 8.81
CA GLU A 247 22.52 -30.79 10.07
C GLU A 247 21.63 -32.01 10.09
N LEU A 248 20.39 -31.93 9.56
CA LEU A 248 19.37 -32.97 9.63
C LEU A 248 19.18 -33.78 8.34
N GLY A 249 19.78 -33.34 7.23
CA GLY A 249 19.50 -33.87 5.89
C GLY A 249 18.33 -33.18 5.21
N ASP A 250 17.94 -33.71 4.06
CA ASP A 250 16.85 -33.17 3.26
C ASP A 250 15.52 -33.22 3.99
N PRO A 251 14.65 -32.21 3.83
CA PRO A 251 13.31 -32.22 4.40
C PRO A 251 12.40 -33.22 3.67
N GLY A 252 11.33 -33.67 4.32
CA GLY A 252 10.30 -34.48 3.68
C GLY A 252 9.55 -33.71 2.59
N MET A 253 9.26 -32.43 2.80
CA MET A 253 8.59 -31.54 1.85
C MET A 253 9.55 -30.54 1.24
N THR A 254 9.34 -30.17 -0.03
CA THR A 254 10.09 -29.10 -0.69
C THR A 254 9.66 -27.74 -0.12
N ILE A 255 10.61 -26.85 0.12
CA ILE A 255 10.35 -25.52 0.69
C ILE A 255 10.79 -24.44 -0.28
N TYR A 256 9.88 -23.55 -0.66
CA TYR A 256 10.16 -22.37 -1.45
C TYR A 256 10.17 -21.12 -0.54
N PHE A 257 11.15 -20.27 -0.77
CA PHE A 257 11.28 -18.94 -0.15
C PHE A 257 11.22 -17.93 -1.26
N CYS A 258 10.07 -17.26 -1.40
CA CYS A 258 9.81 -16.34 -2.52
C CYS A 258 9.68 -14.90 -2.05
N THR A 259 10.11 -13.96 -2.88
CA THR A 259 9.76 -12.56 -2.67
C THR A 259 9.03 -12.03 -3.90
N TRP A 260 7.91 -11.35 -3.65
CA TRP A 260 6.99 -10.90 -4.68
C TRP A 260 7.27 -9.44 -5.03
N GLY A 261 7.21 -9.09 -6.31
CA GLY A 261 7.23 -7.71 -6.76
C GLY A 261 5.85 -7.31 -7.26
N GLY A 262 5.51 -6.02 -7.11
CA GLY A 262 4.25 -5.45 -7.57
C GLY A 262 3.03 -5.85 -6.73
N GLU A 263 3.24 -6.12 -5.45
CA GLU A 263 2.17 -6.29 -4.48
C GLU A 263 1.41 -4.99 -4.33
N GLU A 264 2.16 -3.91 -4.12
CA GLU A 264 1.67 -2.55 -3.89
C GLU A 264 0.80 -2.01 -5.04
N GLU A 265 0.94 -2.57 -6.23
CA GLU A 265 0.20 -2.18 -7.43
C GLU A 265 -0.89 -3.19 -7.83
N GLY A 266 -1.18 -4.17 -6.98
CA GLY A 266 -2.28 -5.12 -7.17
C GLY A 266 -1.88 -6.58 -7.27
N LEU A 267 -0.96 -7.06 -6.45
CA LEU A 267 -0.55 -8.46 -6.32
C LEU A 267 -0.01 -9.08 -7.63
N TRP A 268 0.64 -8.27 -8.49
CA TRP A 268 1.00 -8.71 -9.84
C TRP A 268 1.95 -9.90 -9.84
N GLY A 269 2.98 -9.87 -8.97
CA GLY A 269 4.01 -10.91 -8.95
C GLY A 269 3.48 -12.25 -8.46
N SER A 270 2.77 -12.26 -7.35
CA SER A 270 2.19 -13.48 -6.77
C SER A 270 1.08 -14.05 -7.65
N SER A 271 0.20 -13.19 -8.21
CA SER A 271 -0.87 -13.62 -9.11
C SER A 271 -0.35 -14.30 -10.37
N GLU A 272 0.60 -13.68 -11.08
CA GLU A 272 1.20 -14.22 -12.27
C GLU A 272 2.01 -15.50 -11.98
N TRP A 273 2.66 -15.56 -10.82
CA TRP A 273 3.41 -16.73 -10.42
C TRP A 273 2.47 -17.91 -10.14
N VAL A 274 1.38 -17.69 -9.41
CA VAL A 274 0.35 -18.71 -9.15
C VAL A 274 -0.25 -19.21 -10.46
N ASP A 275 -0.62 -18.31 -11.38
CA ASP A 275 -1.15 -18.69 -12.68
C ASP A 275 -0.20 -19.58 -13.50
N LYS A 276 1.09 -19.24 -13.52
CA LYS A 276 2.11 -20.01 -14.23
C LYS A 276 2.40 -21.37 -13.61
N HIS A 277 2.21 -21.50 -12.31
CA HIS A 277 2.53 -22.73 -11.55
C HIS A 277 1.28 -23.47 -11.05
N ARG A 278 0.10 -23.11 -11.53
CA ARG A 278 -1.20 -23.61 -11.08
C ARG A 278 -1.23 -25.15 -10.93
N GLY A 279 -0.85 -25.89 -11.95
CA GLY A 279 -0.87 -27.35 -11.90
C GLY A 279 0.04 -27.93 -10.82
N LEU A 280 1.21 -27.33 -10.59
CA LEU A 280 2.10 -27.71 -9.50
C LEU A 280 1.45 -27.46 -8.13
N LEU A 281 0.79 -26.32 -8.00
CA LEU A 281 0.17 -25.89 -6.75
C LEU A 281 -1.07 -26.70 -6.41
N GLU A 282 -1.95 -26.95 -7.39
CA GLU A 282 -3.15 -27.80 -7.22
C GLU A 282 -2.79 -29.20 -6.72
N GLU A 283 -1.69 -29.78 -7.20
CA GLU A 283 -1.28 -31.12 -6.86
C GLU A 283 -0.48 -31.22 -5.56
N ASN A 284 0.33 -30.20 -5.25
CA ASN A 284 1.39 -30.34 -4.25
C ASN A 284 1.41 -29.31 -3.15
N LEU A 285 0.71 -28.16 -3.27
CA LEU A 285 0.78 -27.13 -2.24
C LEU A 285 0.12 -27.59 -0.94
N ARG A 286 0.96 -27.79 0.09
CA ARG A 286 0.52 -28.10 1.45
C ARG A 286 0.13 -26.83 2.22
N LEU A 287 0.91 -25.75 2.08
CA LEU A 287 0.69 -24.53 2.83
C LEU A 287 1.46 -23.36 2.21
N TYR A 288 0.82 -22.21 2.09
CA TYR A 288 1.47 -20.92 1.86
C TYR A 288 1.54 -20.10 3.15
N ILE A 289 2.67 -19.48 3.44
CA ILE A 289 2.87 -18.59 4.60
C ILE A 289 3.21 -17.20 4.07
N ASN A 290 2.35 -16.23 4.37
CA ASN A 290 2.51 -14.83 4.00
C ASN A 290 3.06 -14.02 5.17
N LEU A 291 4.18 -13.36 4.94
CA LEU A 291 4.78 -12.42 5.89
C LEU A 291 4.66 -11.01 5.33
N ASP A 292 3.67 -10.30 5.83
CA ASP A 292 3.40 -8.94 5.43
C ASP A 292 3.20 -8.06 6.66
N MET A 293 4.02 -7.02 6.77
CA MET A 293 4.04 -6.14 7.93
C MET A 293 4.14 -6.91 9.26
N ASN A 294 4.96 -7.95 9.35
CA ASN A 294 5.12 -8.77 10.55
C ASN A 294 5.91 -8.08 11.68
N HIS A 295 6.13 -6.80 11.55
CA HIS A 295 6.71 -5.91 12.55
C HIS A 295 5.68 -5.50 13.61
N VAL A 296 6.12 -5.31 14.84
CA VAL A 296 5.30 -4.84 15.96
C VAL A 296 6.03 -3.76 16.75
N ASP A 297 5.39 -2.62 16.92
CA ASP A 297 5.86 -1.59 17.83
C ASP A 297 5.29 -1.85 19.25
N SER A 298 6.10 -2.46 20.11
CA SER A 298 5.69 -2.84 21.47
C SER A 298 5.39 -1.65 22.39
N GLU A 299 5.85 -0.45 22.04
CA GLU A 299 5.63 0.76 22.85
C GLU A 299 4.27 1.42 22.56
N ARG A 300 3.77 1.25 21.31
CA ARG A 300 2.54 1.90 20.85
C ARG A 300 1.39 0.94 20.66
N ASN A 301 1.63 -0.15 19.97
CA ASN A 301 0.64 -1.18 19.70
C ASN A 301 1.34 -2.53 19.60
N SER A 302 1.27 -3.31 20.66
CA SER A 302 1.94 -4.61 20.79
C SER A 302 1.24 -5.76 20.06
N GLY A 303 0.20 -5.50 19.27
CA GLY A 303 -0.63 -6.53 18.64
C GLY A 303 0.08 -7.26 17.50
N LEU A 304 0.12 -8.60 17.56
CA LEU A 304 0.54 -9.48 16.47
C LEU A 304 -0.58 -10.49 16.22
N THR A 305 -1.10 -10.52 15.02
CA THR A 305 -2.16 -11.45 14.62
C THR A 305 -1.59 -12.49 13.67
N LEU A 306 -1.72 -13.77 14.06
CA LEU A 306 -1.39 -14.94 13.26
C LEU A 306 -2.70 -15.60 12.86
N GLN A 307 -2.98 -15.68 11.59
CA GLN A 307 -4.28 -16.19 11.13
C GLN A 307 -4.17 -17.01 9.86
N GLY A 308 -5.17 -17.86 9.60
CA GLY A 308 -5.20 -18.66 8.38
C GLY A 308 -6.45 -19.52 8.29
N ASN A 309 -6.59 -20.18 7.14
CA ASN A 309 -7.75 -21.04 6.83
C ASN A 309 -7.47 -22.54 7.03
N SER A 310 -6.34 -22.89 7.64
CA SER A 310 -6.03 -24.27 8.01
C SER A 310 -6.23 -24.49 9.51
N ALA A 311 -7.35 -25.09 9.91
CA ALA A 311 -7.68 -25.36 11.32
C ALA A 311 -6.58 -26.15 12.05
N THR A 312 -5.92 -27.08 11.34
CA THR A 312 -4.84 -27.91 11.92
C THR A 312 -3.59 -27.06 12.19
N ASP A 313 -3.21 -26.22 11.25
CA ASP A 313 -2.01 -25.39 11.38
C ASP A 313 -2.24 -24.23 12.37
N VAL A 314 -3.44 -23.65 12.40
CA VAL A 314 -3.84 -22.65 13.41
C VAL A 314 -3.70 -23.25 14.83
N LYS A 315 -4.23 -24.44 15.09
CA LYS A 315 -4.07 -25.12 16.40
C LYS A 315 -2.62 -25.41 16.74
N HIS A 316 -1.82 -25.74 15.72
CA HIS A 316 -0.39 -25.96 15.93
C HIS A 316 0.30 -24.64 16.35
N ILE A 317 -0.03 -23.53 15.68
CA ILE A 317 0.48 -22.19 16.04
C ILE A 317 0.04 -21.79 17.44
N GLU A 318 -1.22 -22.01 17.82
CA GLU A 318 -1.68 -21.75 19.19
C GLU A 318 -0.83 -22.47 20.24
N ARG A 319 -0.51 -23.74 19.96
CA ARG A 319 0.37 -24.53 20.84
C ARG A 319 1.78 -23.95 20.90
N LEU A 320 2.37 -23.60 19.76
CA LEU A 320 3.71 -23.00 19.66
C LEU A 320 3.77 -21.67 20.42
N VAL A 321 2.78 -20.81 20.25
CA VAL A 321 2.68 -19.52 21.00
C VAL A 321 2.67 -19.79 22.51
N GLY A 322 1.89 -20.77 23.00
CA GLY A 322 1.87 -21.13 24.41
C GLY A 322 3.21 -21.67 24.92
N GLU A 323 3.89 -22.52 24.13
CA GLU A 323 5.20 -23.08 24.47
C GLU A 323 6.29 -22.00 24.50
N PHE A 324 6.33 -21.10 23.50
CA PHE A 324 7.31 -20.02 23.45
C PHE A 324 7.06 -18.94 24.51
N SER A 325 5.82 -18.56 24.75
CA SER A 325 5.47 -17.63 25.83
C SER A 325 5.92 -18.16 27.19
N SER A 326 5.85 -19.46 27.40
CA SER A 326 6.31 -20.10 28.64
C SER A 326 7.84 -20.21 28.72
N SER A 327 8.50 -20.42 27.57
CA SER A 327 9.95 -20.66 27.51
C SER A 327 10.76 -19.36 27.44
N TYR A 328 10.20 -18.32 26.83
CA TYR A 328 10.81 -17.02 26.57
C TYR A 328 9.91 -15.86 27.01
N PRO A 329 9.51 -15.80 28.29
CA PRO A 329 8.55 -14.80 28.77
C PRO A 329 9.04 -13.37 28.55
N ASP A 330 10.31 -13.08 28.76
CA ASP A 330 10.89 -11.74 28.59
C ASP A 330 10.71 -11.18 27.15
N LEU A 331 10.64 -12.06 26.16
CA LEU A 331 10.39 -11.68 24.78
C LEU A 331 8.88 -11.62 24.48
N PHE A 332 8.15 -12.69 24.78
CA PHE A 332 6.77 -12.85 24.35
C PHE A 332 5.78 -12.00 25.13
N GLU A 333 6.05 -11.67 26.41
CA GLU A 333 5.18 -10.79 27.22
C GLU A 333 5.09 -9.33 26.69
N LYS A 334 6.04 -8.93 25.87
CA LYS A 334 6.01 -7.61 25.23
C LYS A 334 4.95 -7.48 24.14
N TYR A 335 4.49 -8.62 23.61
CA TYR A 335 3.62 -8.67 22.44
C TYR A 335 2.27 -9.31 22.77
N SER A 336 1.19 -8.68 22.28
CA SER A 336 -0.16 -9.23 22.38
C SER A 336 -0.44 -10.10 21.16
N ILE A 337 -0.18 -11.41 21.27
CA ILE A 337 -0.31 -12.34 20.16
C ILE A 337 -1.71 -12.91 20.13
N SER A 338 -2.41 -12.75 19.01
CA SER A 338 -3.69 -13.40 18.73
C SER A 338 -3.54 -14.42 17.60
N VAL A 339 -4.16 -15.59 17.78
CA VAL A 339 -4.20 -16.64 16.74
C VAL A 339 -5.65 -16.83 16.33
N ARG A 340 -5.93 -16.87 15.02
CA ARG A 340 -7.30 -16.94 14.51
C ARG A 340 -7.42 -17.91 13.35
N GLU A 341 -8.45 -18.75 13.37
CA GLU A 341 -8.94 -19.47 12.20
C GLU A 341 -9.92 -18.56 11.44
N ILE A 342 -9.81 -18.53 10.13
CA ILE A 342 -10.69 -17.79 9.24
C ILE A 342 -11.25 -18.77 8.21
N ASP A 343 -12.54 -18.72 7.94
CA ASP A 343 -13.14 -19.47 6.86
C ASP A 343 -12.50 -19.09 5.52
N SER A 344 -12.21 -20.04 4.66
CA SER A 344 -11.50 -19.79 3.40
C SER A 344 -12.16 -18.72 2.53
N GLU A 345 -13.49 -18.71 2.45
CA GLU A 345 -14.25 -17.70 1.71
C GLU A 345 -14.15 -16.28 2.31
N GLN A 346 -13.74 -16.19 3.58
CA GLN A 346 -13.63 -14.92 4.32
C GLN A 346 -12.17 -14.45 4.46
N MET A 347 -11.21 -15.20 3.91
CA MET A 347 -9.83 -14.74 3.89
C MET A 347 -9.75 -13.38 3.19
N PRO A 348 -9.01 -12.41 3.76
CA PRO A 348 -8.93 -11.08 3.15
C PRO A 348 -8.19 -11.14 1.81
N TYR A 349 -8.57 -10.24 0.89
CA TYR A 349 -7.93 -10.12 -0.43
C TYR A 349 -7.02 -8.87 -0.47
N ASN A 350 -6.04 -8.82 0.44
CA ASN A 350 -5.28 -7.60 0.69
C ASN A 350 -3.76 -7.81 0.77
N SER A 351 -3.26 -8.98 0.38
CA SER A 351 -1.82 -9.28 0.29
C SER A 351 -1.60 -10.55 -0.52
N ASP A 352 -0.35 -10.94 -0.74
CA ASP A 352 0.09 -12.04 -1.61
C ASP A 352 -0.42 -13.44 -1.24
N HIS A 353 -1.10 -13.62 -0.10
CA HIS A 353 -1.79 -14.89 0.19
C HIS A 353 -3.06 -15.05 -0.67
N ALA A 354 -3.67 -13.97 -1.14
CA ALA A 354 -4.92 -14.03 -1.87
C ALA A 354 -4.84 -14.86 -3.15
N PRO A 355 -3.84 -14.71 -4.03
CA PRO A 355 -3.69 -15.59 -5.19
C PRO A 355 -3.54 -17.08 -4.82
N PHE A 356 -2.89 -17.39 -3.70
CA PHE A 356 -2.74 -18.78 -3.22
C PHE A 356 -4.02 -19.35 -2.63
N VAL A 357 -4.87 -18.54 -2.03
CA VAL A 357 -6.16 -18.97 -1.49
C VAL A 357 -7.20 -19.09 -2.61
N PHE A 358 -7.32 -18.09 -3.48
CA PHE A 358 -8.42 -17.97 -4.43
C PHE A 358 -8.05 -18.27 -5.88
N GLY A 359 -6.77 -18.28 -6.22
CA GLY A 359 -6.28 -18.37 -7.60
C GLY A 359 -5.82 -19.77 -8.03
N ILE A 360 -5.57 -20.70 -7.12
CA ILE A 360 -5.06 -22.04 -7.46
C ILE A 360 -6.15 -22.87 -8.12
N HIS A 361 -7.30 -23.05 -7.47
CA HIS A 361 -8.38 -23.87 -7.95
C HIS A 361 -9.31 -23.09 -8.88
N GLN A 362 -9.69 -23.67 -10.00
CA GLN A 362 -10.54 -23.01 -11.01
C GLN A 362 -12.03 -23.07 -10.68
N ASP A 363 -12.45 -24.05 -9.91
CA ASP A 363 -13.80 -24.12 -9.37
C ASP A 363 -13.79 -23.42 -8.00
N ASN A 364 -14.60 -22.43 -7.81
CA ASN A 364 -14.69 -21.66 -6.56
C ASN A 364 -15.19 -22.48 -5.35
N GLU A 365 -15.07 -23.81 -5.38
CA GLU A 365 -15.47 -24.71 -4.31
C GLU A 365 -14.26 -25.19 -3.47
N GLU A 366 -13.04 -25.04 -4.01
CA GLU A 366 -11.80 -25.40 -3.32
C GLU A 366 -10.91 -24.17 -3.15
N PHE A 367 -10.22 -24.10 -2.00
CA PHE A 367 -9.35 -23.01 -1.63
C PHE A 367 -7.97 -23.52 -1.25
N GLY A 368 -6.93 -22.81 -1.65
CA GLY A 368 -5.60 -23.10 -1.16
C GLY A 368 -5.47 -22.76 0.33
N LEU A 369 -4.57 -23.47 1.01
CA LEU A 369 -4.32 -23.23 2.43
C LEU A 369 -3.22 -22.19 2.62
N ALA A 370 -3.53 -21.17 3.42
CA ALA A 370 -2.60 -20.10 3.74
C ALA A 370 -2.64 -19.73 5.23
N MET A 371 -1.46 -19.34 5.71
CA MET A 371 -1.28 -18.62 6.97
C MET A 371 -0.74 -17.24 6.67
N MET A 372 -1.15 -16.26 7.46
CA MET A 372 -0.68 -14.88 7.29
C MET A 372 -0.42 -14.22 8.64
N CYS A 373 0.47 -13.24 8.63
CA CYS A 373 0.86 -12.49 9.80
C CYS A 373 0.59 -11.00 9.57
N TYR A 374 -0.09 -10.39 10.52
CA TYR A 374 -0.19 -8.94 10.62
C TYR A 374 0.42 -8.48 11.92
N GLY A 375 1.42 -7.62 11.83
CA GLY A 375 1.83 -6.80 12.94
C GLY A 375 0.77 -5.75 13.28
N SER A 376 0.95 -5.07 14.38
CA SER A 376 0.16 -3.88 14.67
C SER A 376 0.43 -2.86 13.57
N GLY A 377 -0.61 -2.57 12.80
CA GLY A 377 -0.53 -1.60 11.72
C GLY A 377 0.10 -0.31 12.24
N SER A 378 1.13 0.12 11.56
CA SER A 378 1.77 1.37 11.89
C SER A 378 0.88 2.50 11.41
N SER A 379 0.78 3.55 12.21
CA SER A 379 0.23 4.81 11.75
C SER A 379 1.03 5.41 10.59
N GLU A 380 2.20 4.85 10.32
CA GLU A 380 3.11 5.21 9.24
C GLU A 380 2.80 4.52 7.90
N TYR A 381 1.85 3.60 7.86
CA TYR A 381 1.49 2.81 6.67
C TYR A 381 1.36 3.68 5.43
N HIS A 382 2.12 3.33 4.38
CA HIS A 382 2.16 4.02 3.10
C HIS A 382 2.56 5.50 3.16
N THR A 383 3.29 5.91 4.21
CA THR A 383 3.79 7.28 4.36
C THR A 383 5.32 7.34 4.37
N TYR A 384 5.86 8.55 4.28
CA TYR A 384 7.30 8.79 4.40
C TYR A 384 7.88 8.41 5.79
N LEU A 385 7.00 8.18 6.77
CA LEU A 385 7.37 7.81 8.15
C LEU A 385 7.68 6.31 8.30
N ASP A 386 7.30 5.47 7.33
CA ASP A 386 7.70 4.06 7.33
C ASP A 386 9.19 3.95 7.00
N SER A 387 10.02 4.04 8.04
CA SER A 387 11.47 4.14 7.96
C SER A 387 12.16 3.32 9.06
N MET A 388 13.46 3.04 8.87
CA MET A 388 14.27 2.30 9.83
C MET A 388 14.41 2.97 11.20
N ASP A 389 14.20 4.28 11.31
CA ASP A 389 14.29 5.01 12.58
C ASP A 389 13.19 4.59 13.58
N ARG A 390 12.11 4.01 13.06
CA ARG A 390 10.94 3.56 13.84
C ARG A 390 10.82 2.04 13.88
N PHE A 391 11.82 1.33 13.44
CA PHE A 391 11.80 -0.11 13.27
C PHE A 391 12.28 -0.86 14.52
N ASN A 392 11.51 -1.85 14.96
CA ASN A 392 11.87 -2.75 16.05
C ASN A 392 12.21 -4.15 15.50
N GLU A 393 13.50 -4.40 15.30
CA GLU A 393 13.98 -5.67 14.74
C GLU A 393 13.69 -6.89 15.63
N GLU A 394 13.63 -6.72 16.96
CA GLU A 394 13.31 -7.80 17.90
C GLU A 394 11.93 -8.42 17.61
N SER A 395 10.98 -7.61 17.16
CA SER A 395 9.61 -8.07 16.88
C SER A 395 9.53 -9.14 15.80
N LEU A 396 10.44 -9.13 14.82
CA LEU A 396 10.49 -10.12 13.75
C LEU A 396 10.85 -11.53 14.25
N ILE A 397 11.56 -11.62 15.38
CA ILE A 397 11.92 -12.91 15.98
C ILE A 397 10.67 -13.69 16.36
N VAL A 398 9.62 -13.01 16.82
CA VAL A 398 8.38 -13.64 17.28
C VAL A 398 7.68 -14.41 16.15
N SER A 399 7.38 -13.73 15.04
CA SER A 399 6.75 -14.36 13.87
C SER A 399 7.68 -15.38 13.19
N GLY A 400 8.97 -15.06 13.06
CA GLY A 400 9.98 -15.92 12.47
C GLY A 400 10.15 -17.25 13.21
N VAL A 401 10.19 -17.21 14.55
CA VAL A 401 10.31 -18.41 15.38
C VAL A 401 9.04 -19.27 15.32
N ILE A 402 7.87 -18.66 15.37
CA ILE A 402 6.59 -19.38 15.34
C ILE A 402 6.41 -20.07 13.98
N TYR A 403 6.47 -19.34 12.88
CA TYR A 403 6.30 -19.91 11.55
C TYR A 403 7.45 -20.83 11.16
N GLY A 404 8.69 -20.49 11.53
CA GLY A 404 9.85 -21.37 11.32
C GLY A 404 9.68 -22.71 12.03
N SER A 405 9.15 -22.72 13.27
CA SER A 405 8.88 -23.95 13.99
C SER A 405 7.74 -24.76 13.37
N LEU A 406 6.69 -24.11 12.85
CA LEU A 406 5.64 -24.79 12.09
C LEU A 406 6.24 -25.48 10.85
N VAL A 407 6.98 -24.75 10.04
CA VAL A 407 7.61 -25.28 8.81
C VAL A 407 8.56 -26.40 9.14
N ARG A 408 9.41 -26.26 10.16
CA ARG A 408 10.30 -27.34 10.60
C ARG A 408 9.51 -28.60 10.98
N HIS A 409 8.42 -28.46 11.70
CA HIS A 409 7.57 -29.59 12.08
C HIS A 409 6.92 -30.25 10.86
N LEU A 410 6.44 -29.48 9.89
CA LEU A 410 5.83 -30.03 8.68
C LEU A 410 6.86 -30.74 7.78
N ALA A 411 8.06 -30.15 7.65
CA ALA A 411 9.04 -30.61 6.69
C ALA A 411 10.01 -31.66 7.23
N TRP A 412 10.33 -31.70 8.54
CA TRP A 412 11.24 -32.70 9.14
C TRP A 412 10.55 -33.61 10.20
N GLY A 413 9.26 -33.41 10.49
CA GLY A 413 8.47 -34.25 11.43
C GLY A 413 8.52 -33.72 12.84
#